data_4ede1802cf1d2cfdf058ccbcb6e895ac
#
_entry.id   4ede1802cf1d2cfdf058ccbcb6e895ac
#
_cell.length_a   1.000
_cell.length_b   1.000
_cell.length_c   1.000
_cell.angle_alpha   90.00
_cell.angle_beta   90.00
_cell.angle_gamma   90.00
#
_symmetry.space_group_name_H-M   'P 1'
#
loop_
_entity.id
_entity.type
_entity.pdbx_description
1 polymer ?
#
loop_
_entity_poly.entity_id
_entity_poly.type
_entity_poly.pdbx_seq_one_letter_code
_entity_poly.pdbx_strand_id
1 'polypeptide(L)'
;MEIAGTYTFNAPPDRVWNILMDPQVISSCIPGCEAFEPLGEDRYKARLNVALAAITGTYEGTVVLADKVSEKSYRLTAEGQGRPGSVKGSAAVSLRPEGDVTVVDVHGTVQAAGPVARVGQRLLAGVSKMMMDRFFACLQGKLTS
;
A
#
# COMPACT_ATOMS: atom_id res chain seq x y z
N MET A 1 12.62 -2.89 -8.52
CA MET A 1 13.14 -1.66 -7.87
C MET A 1 12.74 -1.65 -6.41
N GLU A 2 13.52 -1.00 -5.60
CA GLU A 2 13.26 -0.92 -4.17
C GLU A 2 12.45 0.32 -3.82
N ILE A 3 11.54 0.19 -2.84
CA ILE A 3 10.80 1.30 -2.26
C ILE A 3 10.97 1.29 -0.76
N ALA A 4 10.97 2.47 -0.15
CA ALA A 4 11.08 2.60 1.30
C ALA A 4 10.42 3.89 1.76
N GLY A 5 9.92 3.90 2.99
CA GLY A 5 9.35 5.08 3.60
C GLY A 5 9.23 4.92 5.10
N THR A 6 9.22 6.04 5.80
CA THR A 6 9.03 6.09 7.24
C THR A 6 7.96 7.12 7.55
N TYR A 7 6.97 6.72 8.33
CA TYR A 7 5.79 7.54 8.63
C TYR A 7 5.55 7.56 10.13
N THR A 8 5.21 8.73 10.66
CA THR A 8 4.95 8.91 12.08
C THR A 8 3.46 9.19 12.31
N PHE A 9 2.86 8.43 13.21
CA PHE A 9 1.44 8.54 13.55
C PHE A 9 1.27 9.00 15.00
N ASN A 10 0.38 9.96 15.23
CA ASN A 10 0.10 10.50 16.56
C ASN A 10 -0.90 9.62 17.30
N ALA A 11 -0.52 8.36 17.52
CA ALA A 11 -1.35 7.37 18.20
C ALA A 11 -0.47 6.22 18.68
N PRO A 12 -0.94 5.44 19.68
CA PRO A 12 -0.20 4.28 20.14
C PRO A 12 -0.26 3.12 19.13
N PRO A 13 0.65 2.15 19.20
CA PRO A 13 0.73 1.06 18.21
C PRO A 13 -0.57 0.26 18.01
N ASP A 14 -1.35 0.06 19.07
CA ASP A 14 -2.61 -0.68 18.96
C ASP A 14 -3.61 0.02 18.03
N ARG A 15 -3.73 1.33 18.12
CA ARG A 15 -4.62 2.10 17.25
C ARG A 15 -4.12 2.13 15.80
N VAL A 16 -2.81 2.32 15.64
CA VAL A 16 -2.21 2.30 14.29
C VAL A 16 -2.37 0.94 13.66
N TRP A 17 -2.13 -0.13 14.42
CA TRP A 17 -2.33 -1.50 13.95
C TRP A 17 -3.76 -1.74 13.49
N ASN A 18 -4.74 -1.31 14.27
CA ASN A 18 -6.16 -1.53 13.96
C ASN A 18 -6.57 -0.87 12.64
N ILE A 19 -6.10 0.34 12.35
CA ILE A 19 -6.42 0.99 11.08
C ILE A 19 -5.67 0.35 9.91
N LEU A 20 -4.46 -0.14 10.12
CA LEU A 20 -3.70 -0.83 9.07
C LEU A 20 -4.34 -2.18 8.70
N MET A 21 -5.05 -2.80 9.63
CA MET A 21 -5.71 -4.09 9.43
C MET A 21 -7.18 -3.97 9.03
N ASP A 22 -7.75 -2.77 9.00
CA ASP A 22 -9.16 -2.56 8.68
C ASP A 22 -9.36 -2.45 7.17
N PRO A 23 -10.06 -3.42 6.52
CA PRO A 23 -10.25 -3.40 5.08
C PRO A 23 -10.95 -2.15 4.56
N GLN A 24 -11.90 -1.59 5.31
CA GLN A 24 -12.60 -0.39 4.88
C GLN A 24 -11.68 0.82 4.88
N VAL A 25 -10.81 0.93 5.87
CA VAL A 25 -9.82 2.00 5.92
C VAL A 25 -8.82 1.84 4.79
N ILE A 26 -8.30 0.63 4.59
CA ILE A 26 -7.35 0.33 3.50
C ILE A 26 -7.96 0.75 2.17
N SER A 27 -9.18 0.30 1.89
CA SER A 27 -9.87 0.60 0.64
C SER A 27 -10.03 2.11 0.43
N SER A 28 -10.42 2.83 1.47
CA SER A 28 -10.66 4.28 1.35
C SER A 28 -9.38 5.09 1.21
N CYS A 29 -8.25 4.52 1.57
CA CYS A 29 -6.96 5.24 1.54
C CYS A 29 -6.06 4.88 0.35
N ILE A 30 -6.35 3.81 -0.39
CA ILE A 30 -5.61 3.50 -1.61
C ILE A 30 -6.08 4.46 -2.72
N PRO A 31 -5.19 5.28 -3.29
CA PRO A 31 -5.58 6.20 -4.36
C PRO A 31 -6.16 5.45 -5.56
N GLY A 32 -7.35 5.87 -6.01
CA GLY A 32 -8.01 5.27 -7.18
C GLY A 32 -8.68 3.93 -6.94
N CYS A 33 -8.76 3.46 -5.71
CA CYS A 33 -9.40 2.18 -5.41
C CYS A 33 -10.91 2.25 -5.65
N GLU A 34 -11.41 1.43 -6.57
CA GLU A 34 -12.82 1.35 -6.92
C GLU A 34 -13.51 0.15 -6.28
N ALA A 35 -12.77 -0.90 -5.98
CA ALA A 35 -13.30 -2.12 -5.37
C ALA A 35 -12.23 -2.76 -4.52
N PHE A 36 -12.63 -3.30 -3.39
CA PHE A 36 -11.72 -3.99 -2.46
C PHE A 36 -12.54 -5.04 -1.72
N GLU A 37 -12.53 -6.27 -2.23
CA GLU A 37 -13.41 -7.35 -1.77
C GLU A 37 -12.62 -8.43 -1.05
N PRO A 38 -13.06 -8.85 0.16
CA PRO A 38 -12.37 -9.92 0.87
C PRO A 38 -12.57 -11.27 0.17
N LEU A 39 -11.47 -12.02 0.07
CA LEU A 39 -11.47 -13.38 -0.46
C LEU A 39 -11.26 -14.41 0.66
N GLY A 40 -11.16 -13.95 1.90
CA GLY A 40 -10.83 -14.78 3.06
C GLY A 40 -9.34 -14.89 3.32
N GLU A 41 -8.96 -15.24 4.53
CA GLU A 41 -7.56 -15.46 4.93
C GLU A 41 -6.63 -14.27 4.64
N ASP A 42 -7.10 -13.04 4.92
CA ASP A 42 -6.33 -11.81 4.71
C ASP A 42 -5.97 -11.56 3.25
N ARG A 43 -6.80 -12.05 2.34
CA ARG A 43 -6.65 -11.84 0.90
C ARG A 43 -7.80 -10.98 0.39
N TYR A 44 -7.48 -10.07 -0.52
CA TYR A 44 -8.46 -9.13 -1.06
C TYR A 44 -8.32 -9.02 -2.58
N LYS A 45 -9.46 -8.93 -3.26
CA LYS A 45 -9.49 -8.61 -4.68
C LYS A 45 -9.66 -7.11 -4.81
N ALA A 46 -8.79 -6.45 -5.56
CA ALA A 46 -8.79 -4.99 -5.69
C ALA A 46 -8.89 -4.56 -7.15
N ARG A 47 -9.54 -3.42 -7.37
CA ARG A 47 -9.55 -2.75 -8.67
C ARG A 47 -9.19 -1.29 -8.46
N LEU A 48 -8.18 -0.84 -9.18
CA LEU A 48 -7.69 0.53 -9.11
C LEU A 48 -7.81 1.21 -10.47
N ASN A 49 -8.28 2.45 -10.44
CA ASN A 49 -8.26 3.32 -11.62
C ASN A 49 -7.16 4.35 -11.40
N VAL A 50 -6.10 4.24 -12.18
CA VAL A 50 -4.93 5.11 -12.08
C VAL A 50 -4.98 6.13 -13.21
N ALA A 51 -4.86 7.41 -12.87
CA ALA A 51 -4.86 8.51 -13.82
C ALA A 51 -3.54 9.28 -13.74
N LEU A 52 -2.45 8.61 -14.09
CA LEU A 52 -1.09 9.13 -13.95
C LEU A 52 -0.30 8.93 -15.25
N ALA A 53 -0.43 9.87 -16.16
CA ALA A 53 0.37 9.91 -17.40
C ALA A 53 0.41 8.56 -18.13
N ALA A 54 1.61 8.03 -18.40
CA ALA A 54 1.81 6.84 -19.22
C ALA A 54 1.33 5.54 -18.56
N ILE A 55 1.02 5.55 -17.27
CA ILE A 55 0.52 4.37 -16.57
C ILE A 55 -0.99 4.42 -16.31
N THR A 56 -1.68 5.38 -16.94
CA THR A 56 -3.13 5.55 -16.80
C THR A 56 -3.88 4.31 -17.26
N GLY A 57 -4.82 3.85 -16.45
CA GLY A 57 -5.67 2.71 -16.77
C GLY A 57 -6.22 2.03 -15.56
N THR A 58 -7.01 0.99 -15.79
CA THR A 58 -7.59 0.17 -14.73
C THR A 58 -6.75 -1.08 -14.51
N TYR A 59 -6.42 -1.34 -13.25
CA TYR A 59 -5.68 -2.51 -12.83
C TYR A 59 -6.54 -3.34 -11.91
N GLU A 60 -6.57 -4.64 -12.14
CA GLU A 60 -7.25 -5.59 -11.25
C GLU A 60 -6.23 -6.57 -10.69
N GLY A 61 -6.36 -6.92 -9.42
CA GLY A 61 -5.42 -7.82 -8.80
C GLY A 61 -5.79 -8.21 -7.40
N THR A 62 -4.79 -8.66 -6.66
CA THR A 62 -4.96 -9.16 -5.31
C THR A 62 -3.98 -8.50 -4.36
N VAL A 63 -4.43 -8.35 -3.12
CA VAL A 63 -3.61 -7.88 -2.00
C VAL A 63 -3.67 -8.94 -0.91
N VAL A 64 -2.52 -9.29 -0.36
CA VAL A 64 -2.40 -10.30 0.69
C VAL A 64 -1.63 -9.71 1.87
N LEU A 65 -2.20 -9.84 3.07
CA LEU A 65 -1.52 -9.49 4.32
C LEU A 65 -1.07 -10.81 4.97
N ALA A 66 0.21 -10.92 5.28
CA ALA A 66 0.79 -12.15 5.79
C ALA A 66 1.78 -11.87 6.91
N ASP A 67 2.21 -12.94 7.59
CA ASP A 67 3.26 -12.88 8.62
C ASP A 67 2.96 -11.84 9.71
N LYS A 68 1.70 -11.75 10.12
CA LYS A 68 1.26 -10.76 11.10
C LYS A 68 1.81 -11.07 12.49
N VAL A 69 2.49 -10.08 13.07
CA VAL A 69 2.84 -10.06 14.48
C VAL A 69 2.13 -8.85 15.07
N SER A 70 1.09 -9.07 15.86
CA SER A 70 0.18 -8.02 16.31
C SER A 70 0.92 -6.81 16.88
N GLU A 71 0.58 -5.62 16.35
CA GLU A 71 1.14 -4.32 16.74
C GLU A 71 2.64 -4.15 16.44
N LYS A 72 3.25 -5.09 15.74
CA LYS A 72 4.70 -5.06 15.46
C LYS A 72 5.05 -5.06 13.98
N SER A 73 4.52 -6.02 13.21
CA SER A 73 4.91 -6.14 11.81
C SER A 73 3.98 -7.01 11.01
N TYR A 74 4.03 -6.83 9.69
CA TYR A 74 3.37 -7.73 8.75
C TYR A 74 4.03 -7.58 7.39
N ARG A 75 3.70 -8.49 6.48
CA ARG A 75 4.15 -8.44 5.10
C ARG A 75 2.94 -8.24 4.19
N LEU A 76 3.09 -7.33 3.24
CA LEU A 76 2.05 -7.05 2.25
C LEU A 76 2.57 -7.46 0.89
N THR A 77 1.76 -8.21 0.14
CA THR A 77 2.04 -8.50 -1.27
C THR A 77 0.86 -8.02 -2.09
N ALA A 78 1.15 -7.44 -3.26
CA ALA A 78 0.12 -6.96 -4.16
C ALA A 78 0.54 -7.25 -5.59
N GLU A 79 -0.41 -7.68 -6.40
CA GLU A 79 -0.20 -7.82 -7.84
C GLU A 79 -1.44 -7.31 -8.57
N GLY A 80 -1.21 -6.65 -9.69
CA GLY A 80 -2.27 -6.12 -10.50
C GLY A 80 -1.92 -6.21 -11.97
N GLN A 81 -2.95 -6.29 -12.81
CA GLN A 81 -2.76 -6.34 -14.26
C GLN A 81 -3.90 -5.64 -14.97
N GLY A 82 -3.61 -5.13 -16.13
CA GLY A 82 -4.56 -4.41 -16.98
C GLY A 82 -3.95 -4.10 -18.32
N ARG A 83 -4.59 -3.23 -19.09
CA ARG A 83 -4.07 -2.80 -20.40
C ARG A 83 -2.66 -2.21 -20.32
N PRO A 84 -2.33 -1.38 -19.30
CA PRO A 84 -0.98 -0.84 -19.22
C PRO A 84 0.09 -1.86 -18.90
N GLY A 85 -0.28 -3.10 -18.53
CA GLY A 85 0.65 -4.16 -18.16
C GLY A 85 0.40 -4.70 -16.79
N SER A 86 1.43 -5.27 -16.16
CA SER A 86 1.31 -5.85 -14.83
C SER A 86 2.31 -5.23 -13.85
N VAL A 87 1.90 -5.18 -12.58
CA VAL A 87 2.74 -4.68 -11.49
C VAL A 87 2.63 -5.66 -10.33
N LYS A 88 3.76 -5.96 -9.70
CA LYS A 88 3.82 -6.86 -8.55
C LYS A 88 4.72 -6.24 -7.50
N GLY A 89 4.25 -6.19 -6.26
CA GLY A 89 5.01 -5.61 -5.15
C GLY A 89 4.93 -6.43 -3.89
N SER A 90 5.96 -6.32 -3.08
CA SER A 90 6.02 -6.95 -1.76
C SER A 90 6.72 -5.99 -0.81
N ALA A 91 6.19 -5.85 0.40
CA ALA A 91 6.77 -4.95 1.39
C ALA A 91 6.69 -5.54 2.78
N ALA A 92 7.72 -5.27 3.58
CA ALA A 92 7.71 -5.50 5.01
C ALA A 92 7.33 -4.18 5.70
N VAL A 93 6.36 -4.25 6.60
CA VAL A 93 5.88 -3.10 7.35
C VAL A 93 6.11 -3.38 8.83
N SER A 94 6.77 -2.46 9.52
CA SER A 94 7.04 -2.61 10.95
C SER A 94 6.63 -1.37 11.72
N LEU A 95 6.12 -1.57 12.93
CA LEU A 95 5.69 -0.51 13.83
C LEU A 95 6.59 -0.50 15.05
N ARG A 96 7.02 0.68 15.48
CA ARG A 96 7.76 0.83 16.73
C ARG A 96 7.24 2.04 17.49
N PRO A 97 7.01 1.90 18.80
CA PRO A 97 6.59 3.04 19.61
C PRO A 97 7.76 3.97 19.89
N GLU A 98 7.50 5.27 19.84
CA GLU A 98 8.45 6.30 20.26
C GLU A 98 7.70 7.34 21.08
N GLY A 99 7.70 7.17 22.41
CA GLY A 99 6.90 8.03 23.29
C GLY A 99 5.42 7.85 22.99
N ASP A 100 4.74 8.96 22.66
CA ASP A 100 3.29 8.97 22.39
C ASP A 100 2.96 8.71 20.92
N VAL A 101 3.95 8.49 20.08
CA VAL A 101 3.75 8.27 18.66
C VAL A 101 4.19 6.86 18.25
N THR A 102 3.76 6.45 17.07
CA THR A 102 4.19 5.19 16.46
C THR A 102 4.87 5.50 15.14
N VAL A 103 6.05 4.95 14.94
CA VAL A 103 6.78 5.07 13.68
C VAL A 103 6.55 3.80 12.87
N VAL A 104 6.13 3.98 11.62
CA VAL A 104 5.90 2.88 10.69
C VAL A 104 6.98 2.92 9.61
N ASP A 105 7.76 1.86 9.53
CA ASP A 105 8.79 1.70 8.51
C ASP A 105 8.31 0.73 7.44
N VAL A 106 8.43 1.13 6.19
CA VAL A 106 8.05 0.32 5.02
C VAL A 106 9.27 0.10 4.15
N HIS A 107 9.53 -1.14 3.78
CA HIS A 107 10.62 -1.49 2.89
C HIS A 107 10.18 -2.63 1.98
N GLY A 108 10.30 -2.42 0.67
CA GLY A 108 9.84 -3.43 -0.27
C GLY A 108 10.42 -3.31 -1.66
N THR A 109 9.86 -4.10 -2.56
CA THR A 109 10.25 -4.14 -3.97
C THR A 109 9.03 -4.10 -4.86
N VAL A 110 9.18 -3.49 -6.03
CA VAL A 110 8.13 -3.42 -7.05
C VAL A 110 8.73 -3.84 -8.39
N GLN A 111 7.98 -4.67 -9.13
CA GLN A 111 8.34 -5.11 -10.47
C GLN A 111 7.19 -4.81 -11.42
N ALA A 112 7.52 -4.40 -12.64
CA ALA A 112 6.53 -4.09 -13.66
C ALA A 112 6.89 -4.83 -14.94
N ALA A 113 5.85 -5.19 -15.71
CA ALA A 113 6.02 -5.87 -17.00
C ALA A 113 5.01 -5.32 -18.00
N GLY A 114 5.33 -5.43 -19.30
CA GLY A 114 4.51 -4.90 -20.36
C GLY A 114 4.71 -3.40 -20.58
N PRO A 115 3.74 -2.71 -21.20
CA PRO A 115 3.87 -1.28 -21.51
C PRO A 115 4.21 -0.41 -20.30
N VAL A 116 3.67 -0.71 -19.13
CA VAL A 116 3.93 0.05 -17.91
C VAL A 116 5.41 0.02 -17.53
N ALA A 117 6.13 -1.05 -17.86
CA ALA A 117 7.55 -1.15 -17.56
C ALA A 117 8.40 -0.21 -18.41
N ARG A 118 7.89 0.22 -19.56
CA ARG A 118 8.62 1.06 -20.51
C ARG A 118 8.77 2.51 -20.07
N VAL A 119 7.98 2.93 -19.07
CA VAL A 119 8.07 4.32 -18.56
C VAL A 119 9.37 4.56 -17.79
N GLY A 120 10.07 3.49 -17.39
CA GLY A 120 11.34 3.57 -16.71
C GLY A 120 11.22 3.50 -15.19
N GLN A 121 12.30 3.05 -14.56
CA GLN A 121 12.32 2.82 -13.11
C GLN A 121 12.15 4.12 -12.31
N ARG A 122 12.70 5.23 -12.82
CA ARG A 122 12.60 6.52 -12.12
C ARG A 122 11.14 6.97 -11.99
N LEU A 123 10.37 6.86 -13.08
CA LEU A 123 8.95 7.23 -13.04
C LEU A 123 8.16 6.28 -12.14
N LEU A 124 8.39 4.98 -12.25
CA LEU A 124 7.71 3.99 -11.41
C LEU A 124 8.04 4.18 -9.93
N ALA A 125 9.29 4.50 -9.60
CA ALA A 125 9.68 4.77 -8.23
C ALA A 125 8.98 6.01 -7.69
N GLY A 126 8.89 7.07 -8.49
CA GLY A 126 8.20 8.31 -8.11
C GLY A 126 6.72 8.09 -7.87
N VAL A 127 6.05 7.36 -8.76
CA VAL A 127 4.62 7.04 -8.61
C VAL A 127 4.39 6.17 -7.39
N SER A 128 5.21 5.14 -7.19
CA SER A 128 5.09 4.25 -6.03
C SER A 128 5.23 5.02 -4.72
N LYS A 129 6.21 5.91 -4.65
CA LYS A 129 6.44 6.74 -3.47
C LYS A 129 5.27 7.68 -3.22
N MET A 130 4.75 8.31 -4.27
CA MET A 130 3.61 9.21 -4.16
C MET A 130 2.37 8.48 -3.65
N MET A 131 2.08 7.30 -4.18
CA MET A 131 0.92 6.51 -3.75
C MET A 131 1.07 6.06 -2.30
N MET A 132 2.26 5.64 -1.92
CA MET A 132 2.56 5.24 -0.54
C MET A 132 2.40 6.42 0.41
N ASP A 133 2.93 7.59 0.05
CA ASP A 133 2.81 8.80 0.87
C ASP A 133 1.34 9.21 1.05
N ARG A 134 0.54 9.15 -0.01
CA ARG A 134 -0.89 9.47 0.05
C ARG A 134 -1.65 8.47 0.90
N PHE A 135 -1.32 7.20 0.78
CA PHE A 135 -1.95 6.15 1.58
C PHE A 135 -1.74 6.42 3.08
N PHE A 136 -0.51 6.64 3.48
CA PHE A 136 -0.20 6.87 4.90
C PHE A 136 -0.71 8.21 5.42
N ALA A 137 -0.74 9.25 4.59
CA ALA A 137 -1.37 10.52 4.96
C ALA A 137 -2.87 10.36 5.21
N CYS A 138 -3.54 9.57 4.37
CA CYS A 138 -4.95 9.25 4.55
C CYS A 138 -5.19 8.51 5.86
N LEU A 139 -4.34 7.53 6.17
CA LEU A 139 -4.42 6.80 7.45
C LEU A 139 -4.27 7.73 8.64
N GLN A 140 -3.33 8.66 8.58
CA GLN A 140 -3.15 9.65 9.65
C GLN A 140 -4.43 10.45 9.88
N GLY A 141 -5.11 10.84 8.80
CA GLY A 141 -6.40 11.53 8.88
C GLY A 141 -7.48 10.71 9.56
N LYS A 142 -7.48 9.39 9.38
CA LYS A 142 -8.45 8.49 10.03
C LYS A 142 -8.22 8.43 11.54
N LEU A 143 -6.99 8.58 11.99
CA LEU A 143 -6.68 8.57 13.41
C LEU A 143 -7.13 9.84 14.13
N THR A 144 -7.19 10.96 13.41
CA THR A 144 -7.52 12.26 13.99
C THR A 144 -8.98 12.65 13.83
N SER A 145 -9.74 11.88 13.09
CA SER A 145 -11.17 12.15 12.84
C SER A 145 -12.08 11.55 13.89
#